data_1253eff982cdac3508135972efaf5100
#
_entry.id   1253eff982cdac3508135972efaf5100
#
_cell.length_a   1.000
_cell.length_b   1.000
_cell.length_c   1.000
_cell.angle_alpha   90.00
_cell.angle_beta   90.00
_cell.angle_gamma   90.00
#
_symmetry.space_group_name_H-M   'P 1'
#
loop_
_entity.id
_entity.type
_entity.pdbx_description
1 polymer ?
#
loop_
_entity_poly.entity_id
_entity_poly.type
_entity_poly.pdbx_seq_one_letter_code
_entity_poly.pdbx_strand_id
1 'polypeptide(L)'
;MKRDELISCFQDTQRISNGTMLRDATERARKSNRVYREVFEAEEVKFCNRTKIIVEENTTFAAAAKYKSFGKTAVLNFANPVNPGGGVVNGAMAQEECLCRSSNLYPCLTDANVFEDYYGYHRRRNDYLSTDRLIYTSNVTVFKTDDALPQMMDREKWFAVDVITCAAPYTANLRIGEEELKRVFRNRVKNIFEAAIDNDVEVLILGAFGCGAFKNPPDIVARAFYEVIQEYEYHTIFKMIVFAIKSTVKGNQTGMCPNIRAFNWCFKKKFSILGDSISTLEGYNPHGYRVFHEGQTCQRTGVSRIENTWWGKVIHALDGELLVNNSWSGSRVTKVPGQRGLFPSGCSDERTGGLHTNNVNPDVILVYLGTNDWAFGADPEEFEAAYNLMLQKLRANYAKSEIWCCTLC
;
A
#
# COMPACT_ATOMS: atom_id res chain seq x y z
N MET A 1 -18.76 -13.18 -17.03
CA MET A 1 -18.46 -12.25 -18.14
C MET A 1 -17.87 -13.05 -19.29
N LYS A 2 -18.40 -12.93 -20.47
CA LYS A 2 -17.93 -13.68 -21.64
C LYS A 2 -16.74 -12.96 -22.27
N ARG A 3 -15.80 -13.74 -22.79
CA ARG A 3 -14.58 -13.23 -23.46
C ARG A 3 -14.93 -12.34 -24.66
N ASP A 4 -15.96 -12.69 -25.39
CA ASP A 4 -16.42 -11.93 -26.57
C ASP A 4 -16.93 -10.53 -26.22
N GLU A 5 -17.55 -10.35 -25.04
CA GLU A 5 -17.98 -9.04 -24.55
C GLU A 5 -16.80 -8.09 -24.32
N LEU A 6 -15.69 -8.61 -23.78
CA LEU A 6 -14.45 -7.85 -23.57
C LEU A 6 -13.76 -7.47 -24.90
N ILE A 7 -13.77 -8.37 -25.87
CA ILE A 7 -13.24 -8.12 -27.21
C ILE A 7 -14.07 -7.03 -27.88
N SER A 8 -15.39 -7.14 -27.85
CA SER A 8 -16.30 -6.13 -28.40
C SER A 8 -16.13 -4.77 -27.74
N CYS A 9 -16.00 -4.74 -26.39
CA CYS A 9 -15.75 -3.51 -25.65
C CYS A 9 -14.43 -2.86 -26.05
N PHE A 10 -13.37 -3.64 -26.28
CA PHE A 10 -12.09 -3.14 -26.75
C PHE A 10 -12.17 -2.59 -28.19
N GLN A 11 -12.83 -3.30 -29.10
CA GLN A 11 -13.04 -2.84 -30.47
C GLN A 11 -13.79 -1.51 -30.53
N ASP A 12 -14.82 -1.37 -29.70
CA ASP A 12 -15.54 -0.11 -29.54
C ASP A 12 -14.64 1.01 -29.00
N THR A 13 -13.80 0.71 -28.02
CA THR A 13 -12.79 1.65 -27.49
C THR A 13 -11.84 2.12 -28.59
N GLN A 14 -11.35 1.22 -29.45
CA GLN A 14 -10.48 1.58 -30.58
C GLN A 14 -11.20 2.46 -31.61
N ARG A 15 -12.46 2.14 -31.93
CA ARG A 15 -13.30 2.94 -32.84
C ARG A 15 -13.46 4.37 -32.32
N ILE A 16 -13.71 4.54 -31.04
CA ILE A 16 -13.87 5.85 -30.40
C ILE A 16 -12.53 6.62 -30.36
N SER A 17 -11.44 5.96 -29.93
CA SER A 17 -10.10 6.57 -29.84
C SER A 17 -9.60 7.10 -31.17
N ASN A 18 -9.89 6.41 -32.27
CA ASN A 18 -9.48 6.81 -33.64
C ASN A 18 -10.56 7.62 -34.38
N GLY A 19 -11.75 7.76 -33.78
CA GLY A 19 -12.87 8.51 -34.36
C GLY A 19 -12.72 10.02 -34.17
N THR A 20 -13.58 10.79 -34.85
CA THR A 20 -13.53 12.27 -34.85
C THR A 20 -13.56 12.90 -33.49
N MET A 21 -14.16 12.23 -32.51
CA MET A 21 -14.34 12.76 -31.15
C MET A 21 -13.04 12.79 -30.34
N LEU A 22 -12.13 11.82 -30.55
CA LEU A 22 -10.89 11.68 -29.77
C LEU A 22 -9.62 11.67 -30.63
N ARG A 23 -9.72 11.72 -31.95
CA ARG A 23 -8.57 11.62 -32.85
C ARG A 23 -7.45 12.59 -32.47
N ASP A 24 -7.76 13.86 -32.30
CA ASP A 24 -6.75 14.88 -31.99
C ASP A 24 -6.14 14.69 -30.60
N ALA A 25 -6.94 14.27 -29.62
CA ALA A 25 -6.42 13.94 -28.27
C ALA A 25 -5.54 12.70 -28.32
N THR A 26 -5.92 11.68 -29.08
CA THR A 26 -5.14 10.46 -29.27
C THR A 26 -3.81 10.76 -29.98
N GLU A 27 -3.83 11.58 -31.03
CA GLU A 27 -2.61 11.99 -31.73
C GLU A 27 -1.66 12.82 -30.85
N ARG A 28 -2.19 13.72 -30.01
CA ARG A 28 -1.37 14.45 -29.03
C ARG A 28 -0.73 13.50 -28.01
N ALA A 29 -1.50 12.56 -27.47
CA ALA A 29 -0.98 11.57 -26.52
C ALA A 29 0.09 10.66 -27.17
N ARG A 30 -0.12 10.19 -28.41
CA ARG A 30 0.88 9.42 -29.16
C ARG A 30 2.19 10.19 -29.36
N LYS A 31 2.11 11.46 -29.75
CA LYS A 31 3.29 12.32 -29.96
C LYS A 31 4.04 12.66 -28.68
N SER A 32 3.39 12.56 -27.53
CA SER A 32 4.01 12.80 -26.23
C SER A 32 4.82 11.61 -25.71
N ASN A 33 4.74 10.45 -26.35
CA ASN A 33 5.46 9.27 -25.94
C ASN A 33 6.96 9.53 -25.81
N ARG A 34 7.53 9.19 -24.66
CA ARG A 34 8.97 9.21 -24.39
C ARG A 34 9.40 7.87 -23.82
N VAL A 35 10.44 7.28 -24.41
CA VAL A 35 11.03 6.03 -23.90
C VAL A 35 12.25 6.37 -23.06
N TYR A 36 12.19 6.01 -21.76
CA TYR A 36 13.33 6.04 -20.87
C TYR A 36 14.03 4.68 -20.98
N ARG A 37 15.27 4.69 -21.49
CA ARG A 37 15.99 3.46 -21.87
C ARG A 37 16.79 2.85 -20.73
N GLU A 38 17.22 3.69 -19.79
CA GLU A 38 18.09 3.34 -18.68
C GLU A 38 17.59 3.99 -17.40
N VAL A 39 18.08 3.55 -16.26
CA VAL A 39 17.85 4.23 -14.99
C VAL A 39 18.55 5.59 -15.05
N PHE A 40 17.84 6.63 -14.65
CA PHE A 40 18.33 8.02 -14.68
C PHE A 40 17.93 8.74 -13.38
N GLU A 41 18.37 9.97 -13.24
CA GLU A 41 17.94 10.90 -12.20
C GLU A 41 17.39 12.15 -12.86
N ALA A 42 16.24 12.62 -12.38
CA ALA A 42 15.62 13.82 -12.89
C ALA A 42 16.46 15.04 -12.50
N GLU A 43 16.65 15.98 -13.43
CA GLU A 43 17.50 17.16 -13.21
C GLU A 43 16.84 18.19 -12.29
N GLU A 44 15.52 18.35 -12.38
CA GLU A 44 14.77 19.31 -11.58
C GLU A 44 13.80 18.59 -10.64
N VAL A 45 13.94 18.85 -9.34
CA VAL A 45 13.07 18.28 -8.30
C VAL A 45 12.32 19.37 -7.59
N LYS A 46 10.98 19.29 -7.60
CA LYS A 46 10.09 20.19 -6.85
C LYS A 46 9.69 19.53 -5.55
N PHE A 47 10.16 20.06 -4.43
CA PHE A 47 9.85 19.50 -3.13
C PHE A 47 8.48 19.92 -2.61
N CYS A 48 7.80 18.98 -1.95
CA CYS A 48 6.60 19.17 -1.16
C CYS A 48 6.91 18.92 0.32
N ASN A 49 6.26 19.62 1.24
CA ASN A 49 6.58 19.48 2.67
C ASN A 49 6.32 18.07 3.22
N ARG A 50 5.32 17.35 2.70
CA ARG A 50 4.98 16.00 3.12
C ARG A 50 4.06 15.33 2.11
N THR A 51 4.50 14.21 1.56
CA THR A 51 3.67 13.34 0.70
C THR A 51 2.65 12.58 1.53
N LYS A 52 1.40 12.57 1.08
CA LYS A 52 0.38 11.66 1.61
C LYS A 52 0.49 10.31 0.89
N ILE A 53 0.83 9.26 1.62
CA ILE A 53 0.86 7.88 1.09
C ILE A 53 -0.43 7.17 1.49
N ILE A 54 -1.12 6.57 0.52
CA ILE A 54 -2.40 5.89 0.70
C ILE A 54 -2.30 4.49 0.13
N VAL A 55 -2.78 3.50 0.87
CA VAL A 55 -3.01 2.13 0.38
C VAL A 55 -4.52 1.87 0.46
N GLU A 56 -5.16 1.66 -0.69
CA GLU A 56 -6.60 1.44 -0.72
C GLU A 56 -7.00 0.32 -1.69
N GLU A 57 -8.12 -0.33 -1.39
CA GLU A 57 -8.76 -1.25 -2.32
C GLU A 57 -9.49 -0.46 -3.41
N ASN A 58 -8.84 -0.39 -4.57
CA ASN A 58 -9.36 0.36 -5.71
C ASN A 58 -8.77 -0.14 -7.03
N THR A 59 -9.35 0.30 -8.15
CA THR A 59 -8.77 0.15 -9.48
C THR A 59 -7.98 1.40 -9.85
N THR A 60 -7.09 1.27 -10.84
CA THR A 60 -6.13 2.33 -11.20
C THR A 60 -6.81 3.62 -11.66
N PHE A 61 -7.74 3.53 -12.61
CA PHE A 61 -8.41 4.74 -13.12
C PHE A 61 -9.49 5.27 -12.16
N ALA A 62 -10.10 4.41 -11.34
CA ALA A 62 -11.01 4.88 -10.30
C ALA A 62 -10.25 5.68 -9.23
N ALA A 63 -9.04 5.25 -8.83
CA ALA A 63 -8.18 6.03 -7.97
C ALA A 63 -7.73 7.34 -8.63
N ALA A 64 -7.33 7.31 -9.90
CA ALA A 64 -6.97 8.51 -10.65
C ALA A 64 -8.14 9.50 -10.70
N ALA A 65 -9.36 9.06 -10.98
CA ALA A 65 -10.55 9.91 -10.98
C ALA A 65 -10.81 10.56 -9.61
N LYS A 66 -10.57 9.81 -8.53
CA LYS A 66 -10.74 10.27 -7.14
C LYS A 66 -9.73 11.35 -6.74
N TYR A 67 -8.48 11.23 -7.21
CA TYR A 67 -7.38 12.07 -6.71
C TYR A 67 -6.87 13.11 -7.72
N LYS A 68 -7.31 13.11 -8.98
CA LYS A 68 -6.85 14.04 -10.03
C LYS A 68 -7.00 15.53 -9.71
N SER A 69 -7.90 15.91 -8.81
CA SER A 69 -8.08 17.29 -8.40
C SER A 69 -6.95 17.85 -7.51
N PHE A 70 -6.08 16.98 -6.98
CA PHE A 70 -4.94 17.39 -6.16
C PHE A 70 -3.72 17.81 -6.96
N GLY A 71 -3.66 17.50 -8.26
CA GLY A 71 -2.56 17.92 -9.13
C GLY A 71 -2.38 17.04 -10.36
N LYS A 72 -1.30 17.31 -11.11
CA LYS A 72 -0.93 16.52 -12.28
C LYS A 72 -0.77 15.06 -11.89
N THR A 73 -1.59 14.20 -12.49
CA THR A 73 -1.74 12.80 -12.09
C THR A 73 -1.15 11.87 -13.13
N ALA A 74 -0.28 10.95 -12.70
CA ALA A 74 0.17 9.82 -13.50
C ALA A 74 -0.23 8.49 -12.86
N VAL A 75 -0.45 7.48 -13.72
CA VAL A 75 -0.76 6.11 -13.29
C VAL A 75 0.28 5.13 -13.83
N LEU A 76 0.60 4.09 -13.05
CA LEU A 76 1.46 3.01 -13.49
C LEU A 76 0.64 1.95 -14.25
N ASN A 77 1.01 1.69 -15.51
CA ASN A 77 0.53 0.57 -16.30
C ASN A 77 1.46 -0.63 -16.08
N PHE A 78 0.91 -1.75 -15.62
CA PHE A 78 1.64 -3.01 -15.37
C PHE A 78 1.81 -3.78 -16.68
N ALA A 79 2.75 -3.32 -17.48
CA ALA A 79 2.86 -3.66 -18.87
C ALA A 79 3.28 -5.11 -19.15
N ASN A 80 2.77 -5.65 -20.22
CA ASN A 80 3.40 -6.78 -20.90
C ASN A 80 4.64 -6.26 -21.68
N PRO A 81 5.84 -6.83 -21.50
CA PRO A 81 7.03 -6.30 -22.12
C PRO A 81 7.10 -6.50 -23.67
N VAL A 82 6.35 -7.49 -24.18
CA VAL A 82 6.46 -7.89 -25.60
C VAL A 82 5.21 -7.61 -26.42
N ASN A 83 4.04 -7.46 -25.80
CA ASN A 83 2.77 -7.21 -26.48
C ASN A 83 2.13 -5.93 -25.95
N PRO A 84 2.02 -4.86 -26.77
CA PRO A 84 1.30 -3.65 -26.39
C PRO A 84 -0.11 -3.96 -25.93
N GLY A 85 -0.48 -3.46 -24.74
CA GLY A 85 -1.80 -3.73 -24.16
C GLY A 85 -2.04 -5.19 -23.74
N GLY A 86 -0.96 -5.97 -23.62
CA GLY A 86 -1.05 -7.37 -23.18
C GLY A 86 -1.90 -8.25 -24.09
N GLY A 87 -2.89 -8.93 -23.48
CA GLY A 87 -3.85 -9.79 -24.19
C GLY A 87 -5.19 -9.12 -24.46
N VAL A 88 -5.28 -7.78 -24.51
CA VAL A 88 -6.53 -7.02 -24.63
C VAL A 88 -7.32 -7.40 -25.89
N VAL A 89 -6.65 -7.60 -27.01
CA VAL A 89 -7.25 -8.01 -28.30
C VAL A 89 -7.92 -9.38 -28.22
N ASN A 90 -7.50 -10.19 -27.27
CA ASN A 90 -8.00 -11.52 -27.02
C ASN A 90 -8.91 -11.61 -25.79
N GLY A 91 -9.35 -10.47 -25.23
CA GLY A 91 -10.27 -10.42 -24.09
C GLY A 91 -9.65 -10.83 -22.73
N ALA A 92 -8.34 -10.68 -22.56
CA ALA A 92 -7.70 -10.83 -21.24
C ALA A 92 -8.11 -9.71 -20.26
N MET A 93 -7.90 -9.92 -18.96
CA MET A 93 -8.48 -9.08 -17.89
C MET A 93 -7.46 -8.69 -16.82
N ALA A 94 -6.19 -8.55 -17.11
CA ALA A 94 -5.26 -7.96 -16.15
C ALA A 94 -5.38 -6.41 -16.18
N GLN A 95 -4.58 -5.73 -15.38
CA GLN A 95 -4.65 -4.28 -15.19
C GLN A 95 -4.41 -3.53 -16.50
N GLU A 96 -3.36 -3.86 -17.27
CA GLU A 96 -3.06 -3.23 -18.55
C GLU A 96 -4.22 -3.32 -19.54
N GLU A 97 -4.85 -4.51 -19.64
CA GLU A 97 -6.00 -4.70 -20.52
C GLU A 97 -7.21 -3.86 -20.10
N CYS A 98 -7.43 -3.68 -18.79
CA CYS A 98 -8.48 -2.79 -18.29
C CYS A 98 -8.21 -1.33 -18.68
N LEU A 99 -6.98 -0.85 -18.51
CA LEU A 99 -6.59 0.51 -18.92
C LEU A 99 -6.81 0.72 -20.43
N CYS A 100 -6.40 -0.25 -21.24
CA CYS A 100 -6.56 -0.17 -22.71
C CYS A 100 -8.03 -0.24 -23.16
N ARG A 101 -8.93 -0.86 -22.39
CA ARG A 101 -10.38 -0.87 -22.68
C ARG A 101 -11.10 0.40 -22.27
N SER A 102 -10.53 1.15 -21.32
CA SER A 102 -11.19 2.32 -20.74
C SER A 102 -10.67 3.66 -21.25
N SER A 103 -9.61 3.66 -22.10
CA SER A 103 -8.93 4.87 -22.54
C SER A 103 -8.36 4.75 -23.95
N ASN A 104 -7.81 5.85 -24.47
CA ASN A 104 -7.04 5.87 -25.72
C ASN A 104 -5.56 5.47 -25.54
N LEU A 105 -5.21 4.70 -24.51
CA LEU A 105 -3.84 4.26 -24.26
C LEU A 105 -3.31 3.31 -25.35
N TYR A 106 -4.11 2.34 -25.80
CA TYR A 106 -3.65 1.31 -26.74
C TYR A 106 -3.05 1.87 -28.03
N PRO A 107 -3.67 2.85 -28.73
CA PRO A 107 -3.07 3.51 -29.89
C PRO A 107 -1.69 4.14 -29.58
N CYS A 108 -1.48 4.62 -28.35
CA CYS A 108 -0.19 5.18 -27.94
C CYS A 108 0.88 4.11 -27.81
N LEU A 109 0.54 2.95 -27.25
CA LEU A 109 1.47 1.83 -27.07
C LEU A 109 1.85 1.13 -28.38
N THR A 110 0.98 1.19 -29.40
CA THR A 110 1.22 0.60 -30.72
C THR A 110 1.90 1.56 -31.70
N ASP A 111 2.24 2.78 -31.25
CA ASP A 111 2.95 3.75 -32.06
C ASP A 111 4.34 3.24 -32.48
N ALA A 112 4.70 3.40 -33.76
CA ALA A 112 5.94 2.87 -34.31
C ALA A 112 7.19 3.41 -33.60
N ASN A 113 7.16 4.65 -33.09
CA ASN A 113 8.30 5.28 -32.44
C ASN A 113 8.65 4.60 -31.12
N VAL A 114 7.63 4.12 -30.36
CA VAL A 114 7.88 3.42 -29.08
C VAL A 114 7.93 1.91 -29.25
N PHE A 115 7.30 1.38 -30.31
CA PHE A 115 7.21 -0.06 -30.52
C PHE A 115 8.60 -0.70 -30.61
N GLU A 116 9.50 -0.19 -31.44
CA GLU A 116 10.85 -0.75 -31.60
C GLU A 116 11.72 -0.54 -30.37
N ASP A 117 11.64 0.62 -29.73
CA ASP A 117 12.46 0.97 -28.58
C ASP A 117 12.08 0.22 -27.30
N TYR A 118 10.80 -0.12 -27.14
CA TYR A 118 10.32 -0.84 -25.95
C TYR A 118 10.00 -2.29 -26.28
N TYR A 119 8.95 -2.56 -27.05
CA TYR A 119 8.48 -3.94 -27.30
C TYR A 119 9.44 -4.73 -28.20
N GLY A 120 9.96 -4.14 -29.26
CA GLY A 120 10.95 -4.74 -30.15
C GLY A 120 12.25 -5.09 -29.40
N TYR A 121 12.69 -4.18 -28.53
CA TYR A 121 13.86 -4.41 -27.68
C TYR A 121 13.65 -5.62 -26.74
N HIS A 122 12.53 -5.68 -26.01
CA HIS A 122 12.24 -6.81 -25.11
C HIS A 122 12.04 -8.14 -25.86
N ARG A 123 11.43 -8.11 -27.05
CA ARG A 123 11.30 -9.31 -27.90
C ARG A 123 12.65 -9.88 -28.31
N ARG A 124 13.61 -9.03 -28.66
CA ARG A 124 14.98 -9.46 -29.00
C ARG A 124 15.73 -10.05 -27.82
N ARG A 125 15.52 -9.52 -26.62
CA ARG A 125 16.12 -10.06 -25.39
C ARG A 125 15.55 -11.42 -25.03
N ASN A 126 14.26 -11.59 -25.20
CA ASN A 126 13.52 -12.83 -24.94
C ASN A 126 13.80 -13.42 -23.54
N ASP A 127 13.83 -12.56 -22.53
CA ASP A 127 14.01 -12.97 -21.12
C ASP A 127 12.79 -12.59 -20.26
N TYR A 128 12.58 -13.34 -19.17
CA TYR A 128 11.47 -13.11 -18.24
C TYR A 128 11.76 -12.02 -17.19
N LEU A 129 12.99 -11.52 -17.14
CA LEU A 129 13.37 -10.48 -16.19
C LEU A 129 12.88 -9.11 -16.63
N SER A 130 12.76 -8.90 -17.94
CA SER A 130 12.49 -7.61 -18.56
C SER A 130 13.60 -6.58 -18.24
N THR A 131 13.37 -5.30 -18.46
CA THR A 131 14.36 -4.24 -18.19
C THR A 131 13.74 -3.08 -17.43
N ASP A 132 14.59 -2.14 -17.02
CA ASP A 132 14.18 -0.89 -16.37
C ASP A 132 13.63 0.15 -17.36
N ARG A 133 13.54 -0.19 -18.67
CA ARG A 133 12.91 0.66 -19.67
C ARG A 133 11.45 0.90 -19.35
N LEU A 134 11.00 2.13 -19.57
CA LEU A 134 9.60 2.48 -19.46
C LEU A 134 9.19 3.48 -20.56
N ILE A 135 7.89 3.57 -20.83
CA ILE A 135 7.29 4.57 -21.70
C ILE A 135 6.50 5.53 -20.83
N TYR A 136 6.74 6.82 -21.00
CA TYR A 136 5.88 7.86 -20.47
C TYR A 136 4.97 8.40 -21.57
N THR A 137 3.66 8.40 -21.33
CA THR A 137 2.64 8.89 -22.27
C THR A 137 1.80 9.96 -21.57
N SER A 138 1.84 11.19 -22.02
CA SER A 138 1.07 12.29 -21.42
C SER A 138 -0.35 12.35 -21.98
N ASN A 139 -1.27 12.83 -21.13
CA ASN A 139 -2.65 13.18 -21.50
C ASN A 139 -3.46 12.04 -22.16
N VAL A 140 -3.32 10.83 -21.64
CA VAL A 140 -4.19 9.71 -22.01
C VAL A 140 -5.61 10.01 -21.53
N THR A 141 -6.57 10.00 -22.42
CA THR A 141 -7.98 10.29 -22.13
C THR A 141 -8.70 9.03 -21.69
N VAL A 142 -9.23 9.05 -20.45
CA VAL A 142 -10.11 8.02 -19.89
C VAL A 142 -11.56 8.41 -20.16
N PHE A 143 -12.30 7.59 -20.87
CA PHE A 143 -13.67 7.88 -21.32
C PHE A 143 -14.67 6.74 -21.04
N LYS A 144 -14.20 5.61 -20.53
CA LYS A 144 -15.05 4.52 -20.02
C LYS A 144 -14.75 4.27 -18.56
N THR A 145 -15.71 3.68 -17.85
CA THR A 145 -15.56 3.29 -16.45
C THR A 145 -14.46 2.24 -16.27
N ASP A 146 -13.86 2.16 -15.08
CA ASP A 146 -12.84 1.16 -14.74
C ASP A 146 -13.48 -0.07 -14.06
N ASP A 147 -14.55 -0.54 -14.65
CA ASP A 147 -15.30 -1.71 -14.21
C ASP A 147 -14.82 -2.99 -14.91
N ALA A 148 -15.34 -4.13 -14.47
CA ALA A 148 -15.06 -5.43 -15.10
C ALA A 148 -15.44 -5.44 -16.60
N LEU A 149 -16.57 -4.82 -16.96
CA LEU A 149 -16.96 -4.51 -18.34
C LEU A 149 -17.16 -2.99 -18.47
N PRO A 150 -16.14 -2.26 -18.96
CA PRO A 150 -16.18 -0.81 -19.04
C PRO A 150 -17.35 -0.27 -19.84
N GLN A 151 -18.05 0.73 -19.28
CA GLN A 151 -19.16 1.43 -19.91
C GLN A 151 -18.73 2.85 -20.27
N MET A 152 -19.29 3.38 -21.35
CA MET A 152 -19.08 4.76 -21.76
C MET A 152 -19.52 5.71 -20.64
N MET A 153 -18.68 6.66 -20.29
CA MET A 153 -19.01 7.73 -19.35
C MET A 153 -19.63 8.92 -20.07
N ASP A 154 -20.42 9.70 -19.37
CA ASP A 154 -20.82 11.04 -19.81
C ASP A 154 -19.57 11.88 -20.08
N ARG A 155 -19.61 12.72 -21.11
CA ARG A 155 -18.43 13.47 -21.55
C ARG A 155 -17.82 14.38 -20.48
N GLU A 156 -18.63 14.91 -19.59
CA GLU A 156 -18.21 15.75 -18.46
C GLU A 156 -17.40 14.98 -17.41
N LYS A 157 -17.53 13.64 -17.37
CA LYS A 157 -16.79 12.75 -16.50
C LYS A 157 -15.47 12.27 -17.10
N TRP A 158 -15.22 12.55 -18.38
CA TRP A 158 -13.96 12.21 -19.02
C TRP A 158 -12.82 13.00 -18.38
N PHE A 159 -11.67 12.37 -18.31
CA PHE A 159 -10.49 13.02 -17.74
C PHE A 159 -9.21 12.54 -18.41
N ALA A 160 -8.17 13.33 -18.31
CA ALA A 160 -6.85 12.99 -18.78
C ALA A 160 -5.94 12.61 -17.60
N VAL A 161 -5.06 11.65 -17.83
CA VAL A 161 -3.98 11.26 -16.94
C VAL A 161 -2.73 10.94 -17.75
N ASP A 162 -1.57 11.08 -17.14
CA ASP A 162 -0.34 10.57 -17.72
C ASP A 162 -0.18 9.08 -17.35
N VAL A 163 0.48 8.31 -18.23
CA VAL A 163 0.66 6.87 -18.02
C VAL A 163 2.14 6.50 -18.09
N ILE A 164 2.64 5.85 -17.05
CA ILE A 164 3.96 5.25 -16.99
C ILE A 164 3.80 3.77 -17.30
N THR A 165 4.27 3.31 -18.45
CA THR A 165 4.17 1.92 -18.89
C THR A 165 5.48 1.21 -18.61
N CYS A 166 5.48 0.28 -17.66
CA CYS A 166 6.66 -0.45 -17.21
C CYS A 166 6.33 -1.93 -16.95
N ALA A 167 7.23 -2.84 -17.31
CA ALA A 167 7.06 -4.27 -17.11
C ALA A 167 7.76 -4.76 -15.84
N ALA A 168 7.08 -5.55 -15.03
CA ALA A 168 7.68 -6.29 -13.92
C ALA A 168 8.38 -7.57 -14.43
N PRO A 169 9.30 -8.18 -13.65
CA PRO A 169 9.77 -9.54 -13.90
C PRO A 169 8.61 -10.54 -13.94
N TYR A 170 8.68 -11.53 -14.81
CA TYR A 170 7.69 -12.62 -14.88
C TYR A 170 8.19 -13.84 -14.08
N THR A 171 8.01 -13.82 -12.77
CA THR A 171 8.59 -14.82 -11.86
C THR A 171 7.90 -16.18 -11.92
N ALA A 172 6.72 -16.30 -12.53
CA ALA A 172 6.09 -17.59 -12.76
C ALA A 172 6.97 -18.56 -13.56
N ASN A 173 7.84 -18.05 -14.45
CA ASN A 173 8.74 -18.82 -15.31
C ASN A 173 10.22 -18.49 -15.08
N LEU A 174 10.54 -17.67 -14.08
CA LEU A 174 11.89 -17.21 -13.81
C LEU A 174 12.39 -17.80 -12.48
N ARG A 175 13.55 -18.46 -12.51
CA ARG A 175 14.27 -18.83 -11.28
C ARG A 175 15.26 -17.71 -10.95
N ILE A 176 14.95 -16.92 -9.93
CA ILE A 176 15.75 -15.79 -9.48
C ILE A 176 15.87 -15.85 -7.96
N GLY A 177 17.03 -15.49 -7.43
CA GLY A 177 17.24 -15.35 -5.99
C GLY A 177 16.49 -14.11 -5.43
N GLU A 178 16.10 -14.19 -4.16
CA GLU A 178 15.35 -13.12 -3.51
C GLU A 178 16.09 -11.78 -3.54
N GLU A 179 17.38 -11.77 -3.23
CA GLU A 179 18.20 -10.56 -3.22
C GLU A 179 18.35 -9.92 -4.62
N GLU A 180 18.48 -10.76 -5.64
CA GLU A 180 18.51 -10.26 -7.02
C GLU A 180 17.16 -9.68 -7.44
N LEU A 181 16.06 -10.35 -7.08
CA LEU A 181 14.71 -9.84 -7.36
C LEU A 181 14.46 -8.50 -6.66
N LYS A 182 14.88 -8.36 -5.40
CA LYS A 182 14.83 -7.10 -4.66
C LYS A 182 15.59 -5.99 -5.40
N ARG A 183 16.82 -6.27 -5.83
CA ARG A 183 17.64 -5.31 -6.59
C ARG A 183 16.96 -4.86 -7.87
N VAL A 184 16.39 -5.81 -8.63
CA VAL A 184 15.66 -5.50 -9.88
C VAL A 184 14.46 -4.61 -9.60
N PHE A 185 13.65 -4.92 -8.57
CA PHE A 185 12.51 -4.08 -8.22
C PHE A 185 12.94 -2.69 -7.75
N ARG A 186 14.00 -2.56 -6.96
CA ARG A 186 14.50 -1.26 -6.50
C ARG A 186 14.88 -0.35 -7.68
N ASN A 187 15.64 -0.85 -8.65
CA ASN A 187 16.01 -0.08 -9.85
C ASN A 187 14.77 0.33 -10.65
N ARG A 188 13.84 -0.60 -10.84
CA ARG A 188 12.63 -0.36 -11.63
C ARG A 188 11.69 0.64 -10.97
N VAL A 189 11.51 0.51 -9.65
CA VAL A 189 10.75 1.46 -8.84
C VAL A 189 11.40 2.84 -8.87
N LYS A 190 12.73 2.94 -8.66
CA LYS A 190 13.45 4.21 -8.80
C LYS A 190 13.14 4.87 -10.14
N ASN A 191 13.28 4.13 -11.24
CA ASN A 191 13.07 4.67 -12.58
C ASN A 191 11.62 5.15 -12.84
N ILE A 192 10.63 4.49 -12.24
CA ILE A 192 9.23 4.92 -12.26
C ILE A 192 9.06 6.28 -11.56
N PHE A 193 9.67 6.45 -10.39
CA PHE A 193 9.60 7.71 -9.65
C PHE A 193 10.33 8.83 -10.37
N GLU A 194 11.53 8.58 -10.88
CA GLU A 194 12.31 9.58 -11.64
C GLU A 194 11.57 10.03 -12.90
N ALA A 195 10.93 9.10 -13.63
CA ALA A 195 10.12 9.48 -14.78
C ALA A 195 8.89 10.32 -14.40
N ALA A 196 8.30 10.07 -13.23
CA ALA A 196 7.22 10.89 -12.72
C ALA A 196 7.71 12.31 -12.36
N ILE A 197 8.89 12.42 -11.73
CA ILE A 197 9.51 13.69 -11.35
C ILE A 197 9.88 14.50 -12.61
N ASP A 198 10.54 13.90 -13.59
CA ASP A 198 10.95 14.52 -14.85
C ASP A 198 9.76 15.07 -15.67
N ASN A 199 8.56 14.65 -15.33
CA ASN A 199 7.31 15.09 -15.96
C ASN A 199 6.40 15.89 -15.00
N ASP A 200 6.92 16.45 -13.93
CA ASP A 200 6.17 17.28 -12.97
C ASP A 200 4.91 16.61 -12.41
N VAL A 201 4.93 15.31 -12.18
CA VAL A 201 3.79 14.58 -11.60
C VAL A 201 3.67 14.93 -10.12
N GLU A 202 2.48 15.30 -9.69
CA GLU A 202 2.17 15.63 -8.29
C GLU A 202 1.42 14.52 -7.56
N VAL A 203 0.62 13.73 -8.31
CA VAL A 203 -0.17 12.60 -7.79
C VAL A 203 0.22 11.36 -8.57
N LEU A 204 0.81 10.38 -7.90
CA LEU A 204 1.28 9.15 -8.51
C LEU A 204 0.43 7.96 -8.06
N ILE A 205 -0.32 7.35 -9.01
CA ILE A 205 -1.15 6.18 -8.75
C ILE A 205 -0.37 4.92 -9.12
N LEU A 206 -0.05 4.15 -8.12
CA LEU A 206 0.70 2.90 -8.18
C LEU A 206 -0.21 1.72 -7.78
N GLY A 207 0.37 0.54 -7.58
CA GLY A 207 -0.33 -0.64 -7.08
C GLY A 207 0.59 -1.82 -6.87
N ALA A 208 0.03 -3.03 -6.74
CA ALA A 208 0.79 -4.27 -6.53
C ALA A 208 1.44 -4.73 -7.85
N PHE A 209 2.49 -4.01 -8.24
CA PHE A 209 3.19 -4.12 -9.52
C PHE A 209 3.73 -5.54 -9.78
N GLY A 210 3.19 -6.21 -10.78
CA GLY A 210 3.59 -7.57 -11.14
C GLY A 210 3.11 -8.69 -10.20
N CYS A 211 2.39 -8.40 -9.11
CA CYS A 211 1.95 -9.41 -8.14
C CYS A 211 0.76 -10.26 -8.62
N GLY A 212 0.12 -9.89 -9.70
CA GLY A 212 -0.99 -10.63 -10.30
C GLY A 212 -0.55 -11.75 -11.24
N ALA A 213 -0.70 -11.53 -12.55
CA ALA A 213 -0.38 -12.51 -13.60
C ALA A 213 1.12 -12.90 -13.62
N PHE A 214 2.02 -11.99 -13.23
CA PHE A 214 3.47 -12.22 -13.25
C PHE A 214 4.01 -12.91 -11.98
N LYS A 215 3.15 -13.12 -10.94
CA LYS A 215 3.44 -13.92 -9.75
C LYS A 215 4.58 -13.44 -8.86
N ASN A 216 4.91 -12.13 -8.91
CA ASN A 216 5.89 -11.59 -7.99
C ASN A 216 5.38 -11.62 -6.54
N PRO A 217 6.24 -11.93 -5.55
CA PRO A 217 5.88 -11.92 -4.14
C PRO A 217 5.49 -10.51 -3.67
N PRO A 218 4.27 -10.31 -3.15
CA PRO A 218 3.80 -8.98 -2.75
C PRO A 218 4.68 -8.29 -1.69
N ASP A 219 5.25 -9.07 -0.75
CA ASP A 219 6.09 -8.54 0.32
C ASP A 219 7.40 -7.96 -0.23
N ILE A 220 8.01 -8.60 -1.24
CA ILE A 220 9.21 -8.09 -1.90
C ILE A 220 8.90 -6.80 -2.65
N VAL A 221 7.78 -6.78 -3.38
CA VAL A 221 7.38 -5.62 -4.17
C VAL A 221 7.03 -4.43 -3.28
N ALA A 222 6.21 -4.63 -2.25
CA ALA A 222 5.84 -3.58 -1.30
C ALA A 222 7.06 -3.00 -0.57
N ARG A 223 7.98 -3.88 -0.15
CA ARG A 223 9.24 -3.48 0.51
C ARG A 223 10.15 -2.69 -0.43
N ALA A 224 10.27 -3.08 -1.71
CA ALA A 224 11.05 -2.34 -2.69
C ALA A 224 10.52 -0.91 -2.88
N PHE A 225 9.20 -0.72 -2.97
CA PHE A 225 8.59 0.61 -2.99
C PHE A 225 8.89 1.40 -1.72
N TYR A 226 8.72 0.79 -0.55
CA TYR A 226 8.98 1.44 0.73
C TYR A 226 10.44 1.90 0.86
N GLU A 227 11.39 1.00 0.60
CA GLU A 227 12.83 1.28 0.71
C GLU A 227 13.26 2.38 -0.25
N VAL A 228 12.83 2.34 -1.51
CA VAL A 228 13.15 3.36 -2.52
C VAL A 228 12.54 4.72 -2.14
N ILE A 229 11.30 4.75 -1.66
CA ILE A 229 10.68 5.99 -1.20
C ILE A 229 11.46 6.62 -0.03
N GLN A 230 11.97 5.79 0.89
CA GLN A 230 12.75 6.28 2.04
C GLN A 230 14.17 6.70 1.64
N GLU A 231 14.86 5.89 0.83
CA GLU A 231 16.25 6.11 0.45
C GLU A 231 16.45 7.35 -0.41
N TYR A 232 15.53 7.60 -1.35
CA TYR A 232 15.58 8.75 -2.25
C TYR A 232 14.68 9.91 -1.81
N GLU A 233 14.13 9.85 -0.60
CA GLU A 233 13.29 10.88 0.00
C GLU A 233 12.04 11.27 -0.84
N TYR A 234 11.53 10.35 -1.68
CA TYR A 234 10.35 10.64 -2.52
C TYR A 234 9.09 10.99 -1.72
N HIS A 235 9.09 10.69 -0.42
CA HIS A 235 8.05 11.13 0.52
C HIS A 235 8.04 12.66 0.78
N THR A 236 8.95 13.41 0.15
CA THR A 236 9.00 14.88 0.20
C THR A 236 8.74 15.55 -1.14
N ILE A 237 8.48 14.78 -2.20
CA ILE A 237 8.40 15.30 -3.58
C ILE A 237 6.95 15.36 -4.07
N PHE A 238 6.20 14.28 -3.94
CA PHE A 238 4.83 14.20 -4.42
C PHE A 238 3.82 14.77 -3.42
N LYS A 239 2.71 15.33 -3.89
CA LYS A 239 1.56 15.63 -3.01
C LYS A 239 0.92 14.34 -2.51
N MET A 240 0.81 13.34 -3.40
CA MET A 240 0.22 12.05 -3.06
C MET A 240 0.90 10.89 -3.82
N ILE A 241 1.09 9.78 -3.11
CA ILE A 241 1.40 8.46 -3.67
C ILE A 241 0.27 7.53 -3.25
N VAL A 242 -0.42 6.94 -4.22
CA VAL A 242 -1.58 6.08 -3.96
C VAL A 242 -1.32 4.69 -4.50
N PHE A 243 -1.32 3.69 -3.64
CA PHE A 243 -1.31 2.29 -4.03
C PHE A 243 -2.76 1.79 -4.16
N ALA A 244 -3.29 1.87 -5.39
CA ALA A 244 -4.60 1.35 -5.75
C ALA A 244 -4.49 -0.15 -6.04
N ILE A 245 -4.99 -1.00 -5.15
CA ILE A 245 -4.82 -2.45 -5.21
C ILE A 245 -6.19 -3.11 -5.28
N LYS A 246 -6.47 -3.75 -6.42
CA LYS A 246 -7.71 -4.51 -6.60
C LYS A 246 -7.66 -5.79 -5.78
N SER A 247 -8.70 -6.03 -4.95
CA SER A 247 -8.84 -7.30 -4.23
C SER A 247 -9.06 -8.46 -5.19
N THR A 248 -8.35 -9.56 -4.92
CA THR A 248 -8.53 -10.84 -5.63
C THR A 248 -9.33 -11.85 -4.81
N VAL A 249 -9.74 -11.48 -3.59
CA VAL A 249 -10.51 -12.33 -2.68
C VAL A 249 -11.95 -12.41 -3.17
N LYS A 250 -12.40 -13.60 -3.53
CA LYS A 250 -13.80 -13.85 -3.97
C LYS A 250 -14.69 -14.13 -2.76
N GLY A 251 -15.80 -13.40 -2.73
CA GLY A 251 -17.05 -13.41 -1.91
C GLY A 251 -17.12 -14.23 -0.66
N ASN A 252 -16.57 -15.27 -0.27
CA ASN A 252 -16.73 -16.01 0.99
C ASN A 252 -15.40 -16.38 1.68
N GLN A 253 -14.29 -15.84 1.24
CA GLN A 253 -13.02 -16.04 1.91
C GLN A 253 -12.83 -14.98 2.98
N THR A 254 -12.75 -15.39 4.22
CA THR A 254 -12.37 -14.53 5.35
C THR A 254 -10.87 -14.24 5.26
N GLY A 255 -10.51 -12.99 5.04
CA GLY A 255 -9.11 -12.53 5.06
C GLY A 255 -8.82 -11.38 4.09
N MET A 256 -7.88 -10.53 4.47
CA MET A 256 -7.40 -9.44 3.64
C MET A 256 -6.62 -9.98 2.43
N CYS A 257 -6.81 -9.38 1.26
CA CYS A 257 -6.05 -9.71 0.05
C CYS A 257 -4.52 -9.64 0.35
N PRO A 258 -3.73 -10.67 -0.01
CA PRO A 258 -2.30 -10.70 0.29
C PRO A 258 -1.54 -9.46 -0.22
N ASN A 259 -1.91 -8.94 -1.38
CA ASN A 259 -1.30 -7.73 -1.94
C ASN A 259 -1.58 -6.51 -1.04
N ILE A 260 -2.83 -6.30 -0.64
CA ILE A 260 -3.22 -5.19 0.25
C ILE A 260 -2.52 -5.32 1.60
N ARG A 261 -2.45 -6.54 2.15
CA ARG A 261 -1.76 -6.82 3.42
C ARG A 261 -0.29 -6.43 3.37
N ALA A 262 0.43 -6.82 2.31
CA ALA A 262 1.85 -6.51 2.15
C ALA A 262 2.11 -5.00 2.09
N PHE A 263 1.30 -4.27 1.32
CA PHE A 263 1.43 -2.81 1.21
C PHE A 263 1.02 -2.09 2.49
N ASN A 264 -0.07 -2.48 3.14
CA ASN A 264 -0.44 -1.96 4.46
C ASN A 264 0.70 -2.17 5.46
N TRP A 265 1.28 -3.38 5.49
CA TRP A 265 2.41 -3.67 6.36
C TRP A 265 3.60 -2.71 6.16
N CYS A 266 3.89 -2.27 4.94
CA CYS A 266 4.98 -1.34 4.67
C CYS A 266 4.62 0.12 4.93
N PHE A 267 3.39 0.56 4.63
CA PHE A 267 3.05 1.97 4.52
C PHE A 267 2.12 2.52 5.61
N LYS A 268 1.37 1.66 6.32
CA LYS A 268 0.56 2.11 7.44
C LYS A 268 1.37 2.24 8.73
N LYS A 269 1.06 3.25 9.56
CA LYS A 269 1.66 3.38 10.90
C LYS A 269 1.39 2.14 11.73
N LYS A 270 2.42 1.66 12.45
CA LYS A 270 2.36 0.52 13.35
C LYS A 270 2.06 0.98 14.76
N PHE A 271 1.03 0.41 15.34
CA PHE A 271 0.61 0.67 16.71
C PHE A 271 0.88 -0.54 17.57
N SER A 272 1.51 -0.33 18.72
CA SER A 272 1.55 -1.34 19.80
C SER A 272 0.86 -0.83 21.05
N ILE A 273 0.31 -1.74 21.83
CA ILE A 273 -0.50 -1.43 22.99
C ILE A 273 0.15 -2.02 24.22
N LEU A 274 0.35 -1.21 25.25
CA LEU A 274 0.72 -1.63 26.58
C LEU A 274 -0.46 -1.31 27.51
N GLY A 275 -1.20 -2.34 27.93
CA GLY A 275 -2.46 -2.15 28.61
C GLY A 275 -2.81 -3.22 29.63
N ASP A 276 -3.99 -3.05 30.23
CA ASP A 276 -4.61 -3.98 31.17
C ASP A 276 -5.80 -4.73 30.55
N SER A 277 -6.77 -5.18 31.39
CA SER A 277 -7.96 -5.91 30.95
C SER A 277 -8.81 -5.20 29.90
N ILE A 278 -8.90 -3.87 29.96
CA ILE A 278 -9.71 -3.04 29.05
C ILE A 278 -9.19 -3.10 27.63
N SER A 279 -7.89 -3.35 27.48
CA SER A 279 -7.20 -3.40 26.18
C SER A 279 -7.03 -4.81 25.62
N THR A 280 -7.40 -5.87 26.37
CA THR A 280 -7.28 -7.26 25.89
C THR A 280 -8.38 -7.63 24.90
N LEU A 281 -8.07 -8.54 23.96
CA LEU A 281 -9.04 -9.17 23.07
C LEU A 281 -8.54 -10.56 22.68
N GLU A 282 -9.41 -11.57 22.75
CA GLU A 282 -9.10 -12.96 22.40
C GLU A 282 -8.48 -13.06 21.00
N GLY A 283 -7.35 -13.78 20.89
CA GLY A 283 -6.60 -13.94 19.64
C GLY A 283 -5.62 -12.81 19.30
N TYR A 284 -5.57 -11.72 20.08
CA TYR A 284 -4.70 -10.55 19.81
C TYR A 284 -3.63 -10.31 20.87
N ASN A 285 -3.68 -11.02 22.00
CA ASN A 285 -2.69 -10.91 23.06
C ASN A 285 -1.65 -12.04 22.95
N PRO A 286 -0.43 -11.85 23.50
CA PRO A 286 0.58 -12.90 23.53
C PRO A 286 0.07 -14.18 24.20
N HIS A 287 0.56 -15.33 23.73
CA HIS A 287 0.19 -16.61 24.30
C HIS A 287 0.51 -16.67 25.81
N GLY A 288 -0.42 -17.18 26.61
CA GLY A 288 -0.28 -17.29 28.05
C GLY A 288 -0.68 -16.03 28.82
N TYR A 289 -1.00 -14.92 28.16
CA TYR A 289 -1.52 -13.74 28.81
C TYR A 289 -3.00 -13.94 29.17
N ARG A 290 -3.41 -13.44 30.35
CA ARG A 290 -4.81 -13.45 30.73
C ARG A 290 -5.57 -12.40 29.95
N VAL A 291 -6.64 -12.82 29.26
CA VAL A 291 -7.52 -11.98 28.47
C VAL A 291 -8.84 -11.77 29.18
N PHE A 292 -9.39 -10.55 29.17
CA PHE A 292 -10.69 -10.23 29.73
C PHE A 292 -11.81 -10.36 28.70
N HIS A 293 -11.58 -9.82 27.50
CA HIS A 293 -12.53 -9.92 26.40
C HIS A 293 -12.34 -11.25 25.66
N GLU A 294 -12.85 -12.33 26.27
CA GLU A 294 -12.87 -13.69 25.72
C GLU A 294 -14.24 -14.37 25.99
N GLY A 295 -14.62 -15.33 25.18
CA GLY A 295 -15.82 -16.13 25.32
C GLY A 295 -17.08 -15.32 25.65
N GLN A 296 -17.78 -15.67 26.74
CA GLN A 296 -19.02 -14.99 27.16
C GLN A 296 -18.82 -13.50 27.53
N THR A 297 -17.63 -13.11 27.96
CA THR A 297 -17.34 -11.70 28.29
C THR A 297 -17.42 -10.82 27.07
N CYS A 298 -17.03 -11.31 25.89
CA CYS A 298 -17.20 -10.59 24.63
C CYS A 298 -18.67 -10.26 24.34
N GLN A 299 -19.57 -11.20 24.61
CA GLN A 299 -21.01 -10.99 24.41
C GLN A 299 -21.57 -9.95 25.39
N ARG A 300 -21.17 -10.03 26.68
CA ARG A 300 -21.63 -9.12 27.73
C ARG A 300 -21.12 -7.68 27.53
N THR A 301 -19.90 -7.50 27.07
CA THR A 301 -19.26 -6.17 26.89
C THR A 301 -19.48 -5.60 25.49
N GLY A 302 -19.91 -6.40 24.52
CA GLY A 302 -20.00 -6.01 23.10
C GLY A 302 -18.64 -5.91 22.39
N VAL A 303 -17.54 -6.29 23.07
CA VAL A 303 -16.16 -6.22 22.53
C VAL A 303 -15.76 -7.61 22.07
N SER A 304 -16.12 -7.94 20.82
CA SER A 304 -15.83 -9.24 20.19
C SER A 304 -14.96 -9.13 18.92
N ARG A 305 -14.66 -7.91 18.48
CA ARG A 305 -13.87 -7.61 17.29
C ARG A 305 -13.00 -6.39 17.52
N ILE A 306 -11.92 -6.24 16.73
CA ILE A 306 -11.02 -5.08 16.80
C ILE A 306 -11.79 -3.76 16.74
N GLU A 307 -12.74 -3.65 15.82
CA GLU A 307 -13.51 -2.43 15.60
C GLU A 307 -14.31 -1.96 16.81
N ASN A 308 -14.58 -2.88 17.75
CA ASN A 308 -15.30 -2.59 18.98
C ASN A 308 -14.39 -2.20 20.15
N THR A 309 -13.08 -2.45 20.02
CA THR A 309 -12.10 -2.04 21.03
C THR A 309 -11.82 -0.53 20.94
N TRP A 310 -11.41 0.09 22.04
CA TRP A 310 -11.03 1.50 22.05
C TRP A 310 -9.80 1.74 21.15
N TRP A 311 -8.79 0.89 21.25
CA TRP A 311 -7.57 1.00 20.47
C TRP A 311 -7.78 0.67 18.99
N GLY A 312 -8.67 -0.25 18.68
CA GLY A 312 -9.05 -0.57 17.29
C GLY A 312 -9.70 0.63 16.60
N LYS A 313 -10.56 1.36 17.33
CA LYS A 313 -11.15 2.63 16.81
C LYS A 313 -10.10 3.70 16.58
N VAL A 314 -9.13 3.86 17.50
CA VAL A 314 -8.02 4.82 17.35
C VAL A 314 -7.16 4.45 16.15
N ILE A 315 -6.73 3.19 16.05
CA ILE A 315 -5.90 2.69 14.94
C ILE A 315 -6.62 2.89 13.60
N HIS A 316 -7.90 2.56 13.52
CA HIS A 316 -8.70 2.74 12.31
C HIS A 316 -8.85 4.22 11.92
N ALA A 317 -9.15 5.10 12.88
CA ALA A 317 -9.28 6.53 12.63
C ALA A 317 -7.99 7.18 12.12
N LEU A 318 -6.83 6.59 12.45
CA LEU A 318 -5.51 7.05 12.04
C LEU A 318 -4.94 6.29 10.84
N ASP A 319 -5.74 5.45 10.20
CA ASP A 319 -5.36 4.58 9.09
C ASP A 319 -4.10 3.74 9.38
N GLY A 320 -4.02 3.21 10.60
CA GLY A 320 -2.90 2.43 11.10
C GLY A 320 -3.12 0.92 11.06
N GLU A 321 -2.13 0.18 11.56
CA GLU A 321 -2.18 -1.27 11.80
C GLU A 321 -1.70 -1.62 13.21
N LEU A 322 -2.34 -2.63 13.81
CA LEU A 322 -1.86 -3.22 15.05
C LEU A 322 -0.60 -4.04 14.80
N LEU A 323 0.48 -3.73 15.53
CA LEU A 323 1.71 -4.51 15.53
C LEU A 323 1.70 -5.55 16.66
N VAL A 324 1.55 -5.09 17.89
CA VAL A 324 1.50 -5.95 19.10
C VAL A 324 0.48 -5.39 20.08
N ASN A 325 -0.38 -6.25 20.59
CA ASN A 325 -1.19 -5.93 21.78
C ASN A 325 -0.62 -6.62 23.02
N ASN A 326 0.33 -5.95 23.70
CA ASN A 326 0.92 -6.44 24.95
C ASN A 326 0.09 -5.99 26.16
N SER A 327 -1.21 -6.33 26.15
CA SER A 327 -2.10 -6.07 27.28
C SER A 327 -2.37 -7.34 28.08
N TRP A 328 -2.49 -7.22 29.40
CA TRP A 328 -2.70 -8.35 30.30
C TRP A 328 -3.78 -8.02 31.35
N SER A 329 -4.81 -8.84 31.42
CA SER A 329 -5.94 -8.62 32.36
C SER A 329 -5.48 -8.66 33.83
N GLY A 330 -5.80 -7.59 34.54
CA GLY A 330 -5.40 -7.41 35.96
C GLY A 330 -4.01 -6.77 36.11
N SER A 331 -3.31 -6.45 35.04
CA SER A 331 -1.98 -5.85 35.08
C SER A 331 -1.99 -4.49 35.77
N ARG A 332 -0.96 -4.23 36.59
CA ARG A 332 -0.63 -2.95 37.22
C ARG A 332 0.64 -2.38 36.63
N VAL A 333 0.86 -1.09 36.79
CA VAL A 333 2.15 -0.45 36.51
C VAL A 333 3.14 -0.79 37.62
N THR A 334 2.67 -0.71 38.88
CA THR A 334 3.47 -1.03 40.05
C THR A 334 3.75 -2.55 40.17
N LYS A 335 4.80 -2.90 40.91
CA LYS A 335 5.04 -4.28 41.33
C LYS A 335 4.01 -4.67 42.39
N VAL A 336 3.50 -5.89 42.31
CA VAL A 336 2.61 -6.42 43.35
C VAL A 336 3.43 -7.19 44.41
N PRO A 337 3.58 -6.67 45.61
CA PRO A 337 4.32 -7.37 46.67
C PRO A 337 3.67 -8.72 47.02
N GLY A 338 4.48 -9.77 47.12
CA GLY A 338 4.02 -11.07 47.60
C GLY A 338 3.24 -11.95 46.63
N GLN A 339 2.88 -11.51 45.46
CA GLN A 339 2.23 -12.33 44.44
C GLN A 339 3.27 -13.01 43.53
N ARG A 340 3.67 -14.22 43.89
CA ARG A 340 4.49 -15.04 42.97
C ARG A 340 3.62 -15.52 41.82
N GLY A 341 3.99 -15.12 40.57
CA GLY A 341 3.61 -15.82 39.35
C GLY A 341 2.33 -15.37 38.68
N LEU A 342 1.74 -14.21 39.00
CA LEU A 342 0.49 -13.83 38.34
C LEU A 342 0.67 -13.07 37.01
N PHE A 343 1.56 -12.14 36.91
CA PHE A 343 1.94 -11.43 35.66
C PHE A 343 3.05 -10.40 35.94
N PRO A 344 3.90 -10.08 34.94
CA PRO A 344 4.88 -9.01 35.09
C PRO A 344 4.19 -7.65 35.13
N SER A 345 4.70 -6.75 35.97
CA SER A 345 4.19 -5.35 36.02
C SER A 345 4.39 -4.61 34.72
N GLY A 346 3.59 -3.58 34.44
CA GLY A 346 3.70 -2.74 33.27
C GLY A 346 5.06 -2.06 33.12
N CYS A 347 5.78 -1.82 34.22
CA CYS A 347 7.15 -1.27 34.22
C CYS A 347 8.26 -2.32 34.10
N SER A 348 7.93 -3.62 33.97
CA SER A 348 8.93 -4.69 33.80
C SER A 348 9.62 -4.64 32.44
N ASP A 349 10.81 -5.23 32.33
CA ASP A 349 11.55 -5.30 31.07
C ASP A 349 10.82 -6.15 30.03
N GLU A 350 10.18 -7.23 30.47
CA GLU A 350 9.36 -8.09 29.61
C GLU A 350 8.22 -7.31 28.94
N ARG A 351 7.47 -6.52 29.72
CA ARG A 351 6.33 -5.77 29.19
C ARG A 351 6.76 -4.59 28.34
N THR A 352 7.75 -3.82 28.78
CA THR A 352 8.25 -2.66 28.05
C THR A 352 9.10 -3.04 26.85
N GLY A 353 9.72 -4.22 26.82
CA GLY A 353 10.49 -4.73 25.67
C GLY A 353 9.64 -5.52 24.66
N GLY A 354 8.47 -6.00 25.03
CA GLY A 354 7.64 -6.90 24.22
C GLY A 354 6.66 -6.20 23.25
N LEU A 355 6.99 -5.01 22.73
CA LEU A 355 6.10 -4.22 21.87
C LEU A 355 6.51 -4.22 20.41
N HIS A 356 7.50 -5.03 20.02
CA HIS A 356 7.97 -5.19 18.64
C HIS A 356 7.76 -6.63 18.14
N THR A 357 7.83 -6.85 16.85
CA THR A 357 7.81 -8.17 16.22
C THR A 357 8.72 -8.20 15.00
N ASN A 358 9.45 -9.33 14.79
CA ASN A 358 10.30 -9.54 13.61
C ASN A 358 11.23 -8.36 13.29
N ASN A 359 11.86 -7.76 14.29
CA ASN A 359 12.70 -6.56 14.18
C ASN A 359 11.97 -5.29 13.67
N VAL A 360 10.62 -5.29 13.68
CA VAL A 360 9.81 -4.11 13.38
C VAL A 360 9.37 -3.47 14.69
N ASN A 361 9.75 -2.22 14.90
CA ASN A 361 9.31 -1.43 16.03
C ASN A 361 7.98 -0.72 15.71
N PRO A 362 7.14 -0.42 16.72
CA PRO A 362 5.96 0.40 16.51
C PRO A 362 6.33 1.84 16.17
N ASP A 363 5.50 2.50 15.35
CA ASP A 363 5.56 3.96 15.18
C ASP A 363 4.92 4.67 16.35
N VAL A 364 3.88 4.07 16.95
CA VAL A 364 3.12 4.61 18.09
C VAL A 364 2.90 3.52 19.12
N ILE A 365 3.16 3.85 20.38
CA ILE A 365 2.84 3.00 21.54
C ILE A 365 1.67 3.65 22.28
N LEU A 366 0.55 2.94 22.38
CA LEU A 366 -0.61 3.35 23.15
C LEU A 366 -0.49 2.72 24.56
N VAL A 367 -0.40 3.56 25.58
CA VAL A 367 -0.32 3.13 27.00
C VAL A 367 -1.66 3.37 27.67
N TYR A 368 -2.29 2.31 28.15
CA TYR A 368 -3.53 2.38 28.93
C TYR A 368 -3.40 1.49 30.18
N LEU A 369 -2.82 2.06 31.25
CA LEU A 369 -2.53 1.39 32.51
C LEU A 369 -2.76 2.34 33.69
N GLY A 370 -3.05 1.78 34.88
CA GLY A 370 -3.28 2.51 36.12
C GLY A 370 -4.63 2.21 36.78
N THR A 371 -5.60 1.70 36.00
CA THR A 371 -6.93 1.34 36.52
C THR A 371 -6.84 0.34 37.68
N ASN A 372 -6.02 -0.69 37.54
CA ASN A 372 -5.83 -1.70 38.60
C ASN A 372 -4.97 -1.16 39.75
N ASP A 373 -4.01 -0.29 39.50
CA ASP A 373 -3.24 0.36 40.58
C ASP A 373 -4.15 1.17 41.46
N TRP A 374 -5.01 2.00 40.88
CA TRP A 374 -6.01 2.79 41.60
C TRP A 374 -7.02 1.90 42.34
N ALA A 375 -7.60 0.89 41.65
CA ALA A 375 -8.62 0.01 42.22
C ALA A 375 -8.13 -0.81 43.44
N PHE A 376 -6.85 -1.09 43.51
CA PHE A 376 -6.23 -1.85 44.60
C PHE A 376 -5.43 -0.97 45.57
N GLY A 377 -5.59 0.35 45.52
CA GLY A 377 -5.03 1.29 46.47
C GLY A 377 -3.50 1.37 46.45
N ALA A 378 -2.91 1.37 45.26
CA ALA A 378 -1.47 1.61 45.15
C ALA A 378 -1.11 3.01 45.69
N ASP A 379 0.05 3.09 46.37
CA ASP A 379 0.56 4.36 46.85
C ASP A 379 0.86 5.29 45.66
N PRO A 380 0.40 6.56 45.70
CA PRO A 380 0.58 7.50 44.58
C PRO A 380 2.04 7.75 44.20
N GLU A 381 2.95 7.83 45.20
CA GLU A 381 4.40 8.06 44.91
C GLU A 381 5.03 6.81 44.29
N GLU A 382 4.66 5.61 44.76
CA GLU A 382 5.09 4.35 44.17
C GLU A 382 4.55 4.22 42.71
N PHE A 383 3.31 4.59 42.48
CA PHE A 383 2.71 4.58 41.12
C PHE A 383 3.44 5.55 40.21
N GLU A 384 3.68 6.80 40.62
CA GLU A 384 4.42 7.79 39.83
C GLU A 384 5.83 7.29 39.50
N ALA A 385 6.54 6.77 40.47
CA ALA A 385 7.89 6.24 40.25
C ALA A 385 7.89 5.07 39.25
N ALA A 386 6.95 4.12 39.37
CA ALA A 386 6.81 2.99 38.46
C ALA A 386 6.40 3.42 37.04
N TYR A 387 5.49 4.40 36.93
CA TYR A 387 5.04 4.93 35.64
C TYR A 387 6.18 5.66 34.91
N ASN A 388 6.94 6.49 35.63
CA ASN A 388 8.12 7.14 35.08
C ASN A 388 9.19 6.14 34.64
N LEU A 389 9.43 5.07 35.41
CA LEU A 389 10.35 4.00 35.04
C LEU A 389 9.88 3.29 33.74
N MET A 390 8.57 3.01 33.62
CA MET A 390 7.97 2.44 32.41
C MET A 390 8.23 3.33 31.19
N LEU A 391 7.98 4.63 31.30
CA LEU A 391 8.20 5.58 30.21
C LEU A 391 9.67 5.69 29.83
N GLN A 392 10.59 5.69 30.80
CA GLN A 392 12.04 5.68 30.53
C GLN A 392 12.45 4.44 29.73
N LYS A 393 11.98 3.25 30.12
CA LYS A 393 12.25 1.99 29.42
C LYS A 393 11.65 1.97 28.02
N LEU A 394 10.43 2.45 27.84
CA LEU A 394 9.80 2.55 26.51
C LEU A 394 10.60 3.49 25.58
N ARG A 395 11.05 4.64 26.06
CA ARG A 395 11.91 5.56 25.29
C ARG A 395 13.28 4.94 24.96
N ALA A 396 13.86 4.16 25.89
CA ALA A 396 15.13 3.48 25.63
C ALA A 396 14.99 2.37 24.58
N ASN A 397 13.92 1.56 24.68
CA ASN A 397 13.68 0.45 23.77
C ASN A 397 13.19 0.90 22.37
N TYR A 398 12.45 2.02 22.30
CA TYR A 398 11.74 2.48 21.10
C TYR A 398 11.97 3.99 20.88
N ALA A 399 13.23 4.38 20.69
CA ALA A 399 13.64 5.78 20.63
C ALA A 399 12.96 6.61 19.51
N LYS A 400 12.47 5.94 18.45
CA LYS A 400 11.79 6.60 17.31
C LYS A 400 10.27 6.56 17.41
N SER A 401 9.71 5.86 18.40
CA SER A 401 8.26 5.71 18.57
C SER A 401 7.66 6.88 19.33
N GLU A 402 6.47 7.31 18.90
CA GLU A 402 5.63 8.19 19.71
C GLU A 402 5.01 7.37 20.86
N ILE A 403 5.00 7.90 22.07
CA ILE A 403 4.35 7.26 23.24
C ILE A 403 3.14 8.11 23.65
N TRP A 404 1.96 7.52 23.51
CA TRP A 404 0.69 8.16 23.85
C TRP A 404 0.12 7.54 25.11
N CYS A 405 0.12 8.31 26.19
CA CYS A 405 -0.46 7.89 27.46
C CYS A 405 -1.93 8.29 27.50
N CYS A 406 -2.81 7.29 27.62
CA CYS A 406 -4.24 7.53 27.77
C CYS A 406 -4.55 7.87 29.22
N THR A 407 -5.29 8.97 29.45
CA THR A 407 -5.79 9.31 30.79
C THR A 407 -6.95 8.40 31.16
N LEU A 408 -6.99 8.03 32.44
CA LEU A 408 -8.16 7.38 33.03
C LEU A 408 -9.16 8.50 33.38
N CYS A 409 -10.33 8.51 32.75
CA CYS A 409 -11.42 9.44 33.04
C CYS A 409 -12.36 8.87 34.10
#